data_6108af2cab13d69715e8043fafebdc6c
#
_entry.id   6108af2cab13d69715e8043fafebdc6c
#
_cell.length_a   1.000
_cell.length_b   1.000
_cell.length_c   1.000
_cell.angle_alpha   90.00
_cell.angle_beta   90.00
_cell.angle_gamma   90.00
#
_symmetry.space_group_name_H-M   'P 1'
#
loop_
_entity.id
_entity.type
_entity.pdbx_description
1 polymer ?
#
loop_
_entity_poly.entity_id
_entity_poly.type
_entity_poly.pdbx_seq_one_letter_code
_entity_poly.pdbx_strand_id
1 'polypeptide(L)'
;MTRATVSGVSVPTQILLAGKGVDSSDKATFDVHDPATEEVIATIADATVDDGVRALDKAVEAQEQWAEFTPRQKAEVLRAIFDAVTKRTDDFARVMTTEMGKPFAEAQGEVAYGAEYFRWFSEEAVRFPGRFGGAPAGVGTIAVTRRPVGPVLAITPWNFPLAMATRKIAPALAAGCPIVVKPAHETPLTMLLLGEVIAEVFDRFNAPQGLVSIVPTTHASDMSSTLMADSRLRKVTFTGSTPVGKILVKQSADNLLRTSMELGGNAPFVIAADADLDLVLTCAMQAKMRNGGEACIAANRFLVDSSIAEEFTRRLTEAMEGVVMGHGLEEGTTLGPVITAKQRDRIAELVKDALDRGAVATVGGEVPEGPGYFYPATVLKDVPADAKILTEEIFGPVATVSVFDDLDEGIRRANDTPFGLAAYGFSSNTDTARKLAQGLRAGMIGINRGAISDPAAPFGGIKQSGFGREGGTEGIEEYLDTVYLALQ
;
A
#
# COMPACT_ATOMS: atom_id res chain seq x y z
N MET A 1 -19.28 16.98 -13.93
CA MET A 1 -18.66 15.62 -13.96
C MET A 1 -19.76 14.62 -14.26
N THR A 2 -19.51 13.68 -15.18
CA THR A 2 -20.35 12.48 -15.34
C THR A 2 -20.17 11.57 -14.13
N ARG A 3 -21.21 10.82 -13.79
CA ARG A 3 -21.25 10.07 -12.52
C ARG A 3 -21.89 8.70 -12.71
N ALA A 4 -21.43 7.73 -11.96
CA ALA A 4 -22.08 6.44 -11.74
C ALA A 4 -22.62 6.35 -10.31
N THR A 5 -23.57 5.44 -10.09
CA THR A 5 -24.01 5.11 -8.73
C THR A 5 -23.50 3.72 -8.38
N VAL A 6 -22.60 3.63 -7.39
CA VAL A 6 -21.99 2.40 -6.94
C VAL A 6 -22.39 2.15 -5.50
N SER A 7 -23.14 1.08 -5.25
CA SER A 7 -23.66 0.70 -3.91
C SER A 7 -24.35 1.89 -3.19
N GLY A 8 -25.13 2.68 -3.95
CA GLY A 8 -25.86 3.85 -3.45
C GLY A 8 -25.04 5.14 -3.34
N VAL A 9 -23.75 5.11 -3.68
CA VAL A 9 -22.86 6.28 -3.67
C VAL A 9 -22.69 6.82 -5.09
N SER A 10 -22.84 8.13 -5.25
CA SER A 10 -22.55 8.80 -6.52
C SER A 10 -21.04 9.07 -6.64
N VAL A 11 -20.39 8.55 -7.69
CA VAL A 11 -18.94 8.57 -7.91
C VAL A 11 -18.62 9.21 -9.25
N PRO A 12 -17.59 10.08 -9.36
CA PRO A 12 -17.11 10.59 -10.65
C PRO A 12 -16.60 9.46 -11.55
N THR A 13 -16.79 9.59 -12.87
CA THR A 13 -16.36 8.62 -13.88
C THR A 13 -15.37 9.20 -14.89
N GLN A 14 -14.93 10.43 -14.68
CA GLN A 14 -14.03 11.16 -15.57
C GLN A 14 -12.63 11.26 -14.93
N ILE A 15 -11.61 11.49 -15.76
CA ILE A 15 -10.28 11.86 -15.32
C ILE A 15 -10.37 13.13 -14.48
N LEU A 16 -9.74 13.18 -13.32
CA LEU A 16 -9.63 14.41 -12.54
C LEU A 16 -8.37 15.19 -12.97
N LEU A 17 -8.57 16.30 -13.64
CA LEU A 17 -7.52 17.18 -14.11
C LEU A 17 -7.74 18.60 -13.59
N ALA A 18 -6.82 19.09 -12.76
CA ALA A 18 -6.91 20.42 -12.15
C ALA A 18 -8.30 20.70 -11.52
N GLY A 19 -8.76 19.78 -10.68
CA GLY A 19 -10.05 19.88 -9.97
C GLY A 19 -11.30 19.67 -10.82
N LYS A 20 -11.16 19.38 -12.10
CA LYS A 20 -12.28 19.18 -13.02
C LYS A 20 -12.32 17.77 -13.57
N GLY A 21 -13.53 17.21 -13.69
CA GLY A 21 -13.74 15.99 -14.45
C GLY A 21 -13.65 16.29 -15.94
N VAL A 22 -12.79 15.55 -16.65
CA VAL A 22 -12.61 15.62 -18.10
C VAL A 22 -12.71 14.24 -18.70
N ASP A 23 -13.27 14.14 -19.90
CA ASP A 23 -13.26 12.90 -20.68
C ASP A 23 -11.84 12.64 -21.20
N SER A 24 -11.54 11.38 -21.52
CA SER A 24 -10.32 11.03 -22.24
C SER A 24 -10.24 11.79 -23.57
N SER A 25 -9.02 12.18 -23.96
CA SER A 25 -8.77 12.94 -25.19
C SER A 25 -9.27 12.22 -26.45
N ASP A 26 -9.28 10.89 -26.45
CA ASP A 26 -9.80 10.04 -27.54
C ASP A 26 -11.19 9.48 -27.25
N LYS A 27 -11.78 9.86 -26.09
CA LYS A 27 -13.08 9.38 -25.58
C LYS A 27 -13.14 7.89 -25.27
N ALA A 28 -11.97 7.24 -25.12
CA ALA A 28 -11.92 5.85 -24.70
C ALA A 28 -12.41 5.71 -23.25
N THR A 29 -12.98 4.55 -22.96
CA THR A 29 -13.47 4.18 -21.63
C THR A 29 -13.12 2.74 -21.33
N PHE A 30 -13.12 2.37 -20.04
CA PHE A 30 -13.02 0.99 -19.62
C PHE A 30 -13.99 0.70 -18.47
N ASP A 31 -14.30 -0.58 -18.30
CA ASP A 31 -15.24 -1.06 -17.30
C ASP A 31 -14.53 -1.41 -16.00
N VAL A 32 -15.18 -1.08 -14.89
CA VAL A 32 -14.82 -1.49 -13.54
C VAL A 32 -15.81 -2.54 -13.08
N HIS A 33 -15.31 -3.64 -12.53
CA HIS A 33 -16.12 -4.78 -12.15
C HIS A 33 -16.17 -4.97 -10.63
N ASP A 34 -17.25 -5.55 -10.14
CA ASP A 34 -17.34 -6.10 -8.80
C ASP A 34 -16.71 -7.50 -8.81
N PRO A 35 -15.63 -7.77 -8.06
CA PRO A 35 -14.99 -9.08 -8.06
C PRO A 35 -15.82 -10.20 -7.41
N ALA A 36 -16.89 -9.86 -6.67
CA ALA A 36 -17.79 -10.82 -6.07
C ALA A 36 -18.86 -11.35 -7.03
N THR A 37 -19.27 -10.53 -8.01
CA THR A 37 -20.33 -10.85 -8.96
C THR A 37 -19.88 -10.91 -10.41
N GLU A 38 -18.69 -10.37 -10.71
CA GLU A 38 -18.13 -10.15 -12.05
C GLU A 38 -18.91 -9.13 -12.89
N GLU A 39 -19.91 -8.45 -12.30
CA GLU A 39 -20.73 -7.47 -12.99
C GLU A 39 -20.00 -6.14 -13.14
N VAL A 40 -20.30 -5.42 -14.24
CA VAL A 40 -19.82 -4.05 -14.46
C VAL A 40 -20.55 -3.10 -13.51
N ILE A 41 -19.81 -2.39 -12.66
CA ILE A 41 -20.34 -1.42 -11.69
C ILE A 41 -20.23 0.03 -12.17
N ALA A 42 -19.29 0.30 -13.07
CA ALA A 42 -19.13 1.61 -13.70
C ALA A 42 -18.30 1.49 -14.99
N THR A 43 -18.55 2.41 -15.94
CA THR A 43 -17.67 2.64 -17.10
C THR A 43 -17.05 4.02 -16.94
N ILE A 44 -15.72 4.10 -16.96
CA ILE A 44 -14.98 5.34 -16.68
C ILE A 44 -14.06 5.73 -17.85
N ALA A 45 -13.63 7.00 -17.89
CA ALA A 45 -12.70 7.48 -18.88
C ALA A 45 -11.33 6.79 -18.79
N ASP A 46 -10.80 6.32 -19.91
CA ASP A 46 -9.47 5.71 -20.05
C ASP A 46 -8.46 6.79 -20.49
N ALA A 47 -7.68 7.31 -19.57
CA ALA A 47 -6.76 8.40 -19.85
C ALA A 47 -5.70 7.99 -20.89
N THR A 48 -5.53 8.82 -21.91
CA THR A 48 -4.45 8.68 -22.88
C THR A 48 -3.12 9.14 -22.31
N VAL A 49 -2.03 8.85 -23.01
CA VAL A 49 -0.70 9.40 -22.68
C VAL A 49 -0.71 10.93 -22.68
N ASP A 50 -1.40 11.55 -23.65
CA ASP A 50 -1.52 13.02 -23.74
C ASP A 50 -2.27 13.61 -22.54
N ASP A 51 -3.28 12.91 -21.99
CA ASP A 51 -3.94 13.33 -20.74
C ASP A 51 -3.00 13.30 -19.55
N GLY A 52 -2.12 12.30 -19.49
CA GLY A 52 -1.04 12.23 -18.51
C GLY A 52 -0.07 13.42 -18.61
N VAL A 53 0.35 13.78 -19.83
CA VAL A 53 1.22 14.95 -20.09
C VAL A 53 0.51 16.23 -19.66
N ARG A 54 -0.76 16.41 -19.99
CA ARG A 54 -1.58 17.55 -19.54
C ARG A 54 -1.68 17.62 -18.00
N ALA A 55 -1.75 16.47 -17.34
CA ALA A 55 -1.75 16.43 -15.87
C ALA A 55 -0.40 16.92 -15.31
N LEU A 56 0.72 16.54 -15.93
CA LEU A 56 2.05 17.05 -15.56
C LEU A 56 2.18 18.57 -15.84
N ASP A 57 1.66 19.09 -16.97
CA ASP A 57 1.61 20.52 -17.25
C ASP A 57 0.93 21.28 -16.11
N LYS A 58 -0.25 20.80 -15.68
CA LYS A 58 -0.99 21.41 -14.57
C LYS A 58 -0.30 21.28 -13.23
N ALA A 59 0.43 20.20 -13.00
CA ALA A 59 1.26 20.03 -11.81
C ALA A 59 2.39 21.07 -11.75
N VAL A 60 3.11 21.30 -12.87
CA VAL A 60 4.16 22.29 -12.96
C VAL A 60 3.64 23.71 -12.72
N GLU A 61 2.52 24.09 -13.34
CA GLU A 61 1.86 25.39 -13.12
C GLU A 61 1.43 25.59 -11.65
N ALA A 62 0.90 24.53 -11.02
CA ALA A 62 0.41 24.60 -9.65
C ALA A 62 1.52 24.68 -8.60
N GLN A 63 2.72 24.17 -8.90
CA GLN A 63 3.84 24.17 -7.96
C GLN A 63 4.29 25.58 -7.59
N GLU A 64 4.37 26.49 -8.56
CA GLU A 64 4.76 27.88 -8.33
C GLU A 64 3.77 28.59 -7.39
N GLN A 65 2.47 28.39 -7.62
CA GLN A 65 1.42 28.95 -6.78
C GLN A 65 1.43 28.35 -5.38
N TRP A 66 1.68 27.02 -5.25
CA TRP A 66 1.75 26.33 -3.96
C TRP A 66 2.97 26.74 -3.13
N ALA A 67 4.02 27.19 -3.77
CA ALA A 67 5.21 27.71 -3.10
C ALA A 67 4.92 29.01 -2.31
N GLU A 68 3.90 29.78 -2.70
CA GLU A 68 3.45 30.99 -1.98
C GLU A 68 2.68 30.66 -0.68
N PHE A 69 2.18 29.41 -0.55
CA PHE A 69 1.50 28.97 0.67
C PHE A 69 2.52 28.72 1.77
N THR A 70 2.29 29.35 2.92
CA THR A 70 3.10 29.08 4.11
C THR A 70 2.95 27.63 4.58
N PRO A 71 3.93 27.07 5.32
CA PRO A 71 3.79 25.73 5.92
C PRO A 71 2.49 25.56 6.74
N ARG A 72 2.04 26.61 7.45
CA ARG A 72 0.80 26.59 8.21
C ARG A 72 -0.43 26.45 7.31
N GLN A 73 -0.49 27.21 6.22
CA GLN A 73 -1.62 27.09 5.27
C GLN A 73 -1.65 25.71 4.61
N LYS A 74 -0.49 25.13 4.26
CA LYS A 74 -0.40 23.75 3.76
C LYS A 74 -0.94 22.74 4.78
N ALA A 75 -0.56 22.89 6.06
CA ALA A 75 -1.03 22.08 7.15
C ALA A 75 -2.57 22.14 7.30
N GLU A 76 -3.16 23.34 7.21
CA GLU A 76 -4.61 23.54 7.32
C GLU A 76 -5.38 22.89 6.16
N VAL A 77 -4.85 22.98 4.93
CA VAL A 77 -5.43 22.28 3.78
C VAL A 77 -5.41 20.76 3.98
N LEU A 78 -4.27 20.20 4.40
CA LEU A 78 -4.16 18.76 4.68
C LEU A 78 -5.11 18.31 5.79
N ARG A 79 -5.21 19.10 6.87
CA ARG A 79 -6.15 18.82 7.95
C ARG A 79 -7.60 18.82 7.48
N ALA A 80 -7.96 19.77 6.61
CA ALA A 80 -9.29 19.84 6.05
C ALA A 80 -9.61 18.66 5.11
N ILE A 81 -8.61 18.12 4.40
CA ILE A 81 -8.78 16.89 3.61
C ILE A 81 -9.04 15.70 4.55
N PHE A 82 -8.28 15.56 5.64
CA PHE A 82 -8.53 14.55 6.66
C PHE A 82 -9.98 14.58 7.16
N ASP A 83 -10.45 15.76 7.56
CA ASP A 83 -11.82 15.94 8.08
C ASP A 83 -12.87 15.59 7.02
N ALA A 84 -12.65 15.99 5.75
CA ALA A 84 -13.57 15.72 4.65
C ALA A 84 -13.64 14.23 4.28
N VAL A 85 -12.50 13.52 4.24
CA VAL A 85 -12.46 12.08 3.99
C VAL A 85 -13.13 11.31 5.13
N THR A 86 -12.80 11.65 6.38
CA THR A 86 -13.39 11.02 7.57
C THR A 86 -14.90 11.19 7.62
N LYS A 87 -15.43 12.36 7.22
CA LYS A 87 -16.87 12.61 7.15
C LYS A 87 -17.60 11.72 6.15
N ARG A 88 -16.90 11.21 5.14
CA ARG A 88 -17.45 10.36 4.08
C ARG A 88 -17.00 8.89 4.20
N THR A 89 -16.65 8.44 5.41
CA THR A 89 -16.13 7.07 5.66
C THR A 89 -17.00 6.00 5.01
N ASP A 90 -18.31 6.04 5.20
CA ASP A 90 -19.22 5.02 4.66
C ASP A 90 -19.33 5.07 3.13
N ASP A 91 -19.27 6.26 2.52
CA ASP A 91 -19.25 6.40 1.06
C ASP A 91 -18.01 5.71 0.48
N PHE A 92 -16.82 6.06 1.00
CA PHE A 92 -15.57 5.44 0.57
C PHE A 92 -15.56 3.93 0.82
N ALA A 93 -16.03 3.49 1.98
CA ALA A 93 -16.05 2.07 2.32
C ALA A 93 -16.97 1.26 1.39
N ARG A 94 -18.17 1.78 1.06
CA ARG A 94 -19.08 1.12 0.11
C ARG A 94 -18.49 0.99 -1.29
N VAL A 95 -17.92 2.09 -1.81
CA VAL A 95 -17.27 2.08 -3.12
C VAL A 95 -16.10 1.11 -3.13
N MET A 96 -15.25 1.17 -2.12
CA MET A 96 -14.07 0.31 -1.99
C MET A 96 -14.44 -1.17 -1.89
N THR A 97 -15.42 -1.51 -1.05
CA THR A 97 -15.91 -2.89 -0.93
C THR A 97 -16.41 -3.42 -2.28
N THR A 98 -17.12 -2.59 -3.03
CA THR A 98 -17.72 -3.02 -4.31
C THR A 98 -16.67 -3.16 -5.42
N GLU A 99 -15.68 -2.25 -5.54
CA GLU A 99 -14.67 -2.35 -6.61
C GLU A 99 -13.49 -3.27 -6.28
N MET A 100 -13.20 -3.51 -4.97
CA MET A 100 -12.03 -4.30 -4.55
C MET A 100 -12.42 -5.64 -3.90
N GLY A 101 -13.61 -5.75 -3.34
CA GLY A 101 -14.13 -6.98 -2.76
C GLY A 101 -13.96 -7.14 -1.24
N LYS A 102 -13.11 -6.36 -0.57
CA LYS A 102 -12.90 -6.49 0.89
C LYS A 102 -14.17 -6.27 1.70
N PRO A 103 -14.32 -6.90 2.88
CA PRO A 103 -15.44 -6.68 3.78
C PRO A 103 -15.60 -5.21 4.17
N PHE A 104 -16.85 -4.76 4.31
CA PHE A 104 -17.19 -3.35 4.60
C PHE A 104 -16.49 -2.80 5.85
N ALA A 105 -16.42 -3.60 6.93
CA ALA A 105 -15.73 -3.20 8.16
C ALA A 105 -14.21 -2.98 7.94
N GLU A 106 -13.57 -3.79 7.08
CA GLU A 106 -12.16 -3.59 6.71
C GLU A 106 -11.98 -2.36 5.82
N ALA A 107 -12.93 -2.09 4.93
CA ALA A 107 -12.93 -0.88 4.10
C ALA A 107 -13.07 0.38 4.97
N GLN A 108 -13.94 0.40 5.99
CA GLN A 108 -14.02 1.48 6.98
C GLN A 108 -12.69 1.65 7.73
N GLY A 109 -12.04 0.55 8.12
CA GLY A 109 -10.72 0.56 8.72
C GLY A 109 -9.64 1.15 7.80
N GLU A 110 -9.71 0.87 6.49
CA GLU A 110 -8.81 1.48 5.51
C GLU A 110 -9.04 2.98 5.37
N VAL A 111 -10.30 3.43 5.36
CA VAL A 111 -10.60 4.88 5.30
C VAL A 111 -10.01 5.60 6.50
N ALA A 112 -10.20 5.07 7.71
CA ALA A 112 -9.61 5.64 8.92
C ALA A 112 -8.08 5.68 8.83
N TYR A 113 -7.44 4.57 8.43
CA TYR A 113 -5.99 4.47 8.25
C TYR A 113 -5.46 5.42 7.16
N GLY A 114 -6.12 5.47 6.00
CA GLY A 114 -5.72 6.32 4.88
C GLY A 114 -5.88 7.82 5.16
N ALA A 115 -6.97 8.21 5.85
CA ALA A 115 -7.20 9.60 6.24
C ALA A 115 -6.12 10.10 7.21
N GLU A 116 -5.65 9.25 8.14
CA GLU A 116 -4.62 9.61 9.13
C GLU A 116 -3.32 10.10 8.49
N TYR A 117 -2.97 9.70 7.27
CA TYR A 117 -1.80 10.26 6.58
C TYR A 117 -1.96 11.75 6.32
N PHE A 118 -3.15 12.23 5.97
CA PHE A 118 -3.37 13.68 5.84
C PHE A 118 -3.24 14.39 7.19
N ARG A 119 -3.74 13.80 8.30
CA ARG A 119 -3.57 14.37 9.64
C ARG A 119 -2.09 14.38 10.05
N TRP A 120 -1.39 13.25 9.94
CA TRP A 120 0.02 13.14 10.28
C TRP A 120 0.87 14.17 9.50
N PHE A 121 0.74 14.20 8.18
CA PHE A 121 1.52 15.12 7.37
C PHE A 121 1.05 16.58 7.46
N SER A 122 -0.15 16.88 7.92
CA SER A 122 -0.53 18.25 8.29
C SER A 122 0.32 18.76 9.46
N GLU A 123 0.67 17.88 10.40
CA GLU A 123 1.53 18.19 11.53
C GLU A 123 3.01 18.25 11.12
N GLU A 124 3.44 17.37 10.22
CA GLU A 124 4.82 17.37 9.70
C GLU A 124 5.11 18.52 8.76
N ALA A 125 4.13 19.05 8.05
CA ALA A 125 4.30 20.20 7.14
C ALA A 125 4.97 21.42 7.79
N VAL A 126 4.87 21.56 9.11
CA VAL A 126 5.45 22.67 9.88
C VAL A 126 6.68 22.28 10.70
N ARG A 127 7.14 21.02 10.61
CA ARG A 127 8.19 20.48 11.50
C ARG A 127 9.49 20.07 10.83
N PHE A 128 9.55 19.96 9.49
CA PHE A 128 10.80 19.50 8.85
C PHE A 128 11.93 20.53 9.05
N PRO A 129 13.00 20.14 9.78
CA PRO A 129 14.00 21.09 10.24
C PRO A 129 15.08 21.35 9.19
N GLY A 130 15.59 22.58 9.21
CA GLY A 130 16.92 22.89 8.73
C GLY A 130 17.95 22.83 9.85
N ARG A 131 19.20 23.20 9.55
CA ARG A 131 20.24 23.41 10.57
C ARG A 131 21.05 24.66 10.22
N PHE A 132 21.55 25.31 11.28
CA PHE A 132 22.34 26.51 11.15
C PHE A 132 23.49 26.48 12.17
N GLY A 133 24.72 26.83 11.75
CA GLY A 133 25.87 26.83 12.66
C GLY A 133 27.15 27.33 12.01
N GLY A 134 28.17 27.63 12.81
CA GLY A 134 29.49 28.02 12.32
C GLY A 134 30.19 26.84 11.59
N ALA A 135 30.97 27.18 10.57
CA ALA A 135 31.83 26.21 9.91
C ALA A 135 32.93 25.73 10.86
N PRO A 136 33.29 24.43 10.91
CA PRO A 136 34.29 23.86 11.82
C PRO A 136 35.67 24.54 11.69
N ALA A 137 36.02 25.05 10.50
CA ALA A 137 37.28 25.78 10.27
C ALA A 137 37.25 27.23 10.77
N GLY A 138 36.16 27.69 11.40
CA GLY A 138 36.01 29.04 11.95
C GLY A 138 35.77 30.12 10.91
N VAL A 139 35.56 29.80 9.64
CA VAL A 139 35.30 30.74 8.56
C VAL A 139 33.92 30.49 7.94
N GLY A 140 33.02 31.46 8.09
CA GLY A 140 31.67 31.41 7.53
C GLY A 140 30.67 30.57 8.34
N THR A 141 29.46 30.52 7.82
CA THR A 141 28.31 29.84 8.44
C THR A 141 27.73 28.80 7.48
N ILE A 142 27.38 27.66 8.04
CA ILE A 142 26.67 26.59 7.34
C ILE A 142 25.18 26.73 7.65
N ALA A 143 24.35 26.96 6.63
CA ALA A 143 22.91 26.81 6.71
C ALA A 143 22.47 25.68 5.79
N VAL A 144 21.61 24.79 6.30
CA VAL A 144 21.02 23.71 5.52
C VAL A 144 19.52 23.89 5.52
N THR A 145 18.93 23.94 4.34
CA THR A 145 17.48 24.08 4.14
C THR A 145 16.92 22.89 3.38
N ARG A 146 15.60 22.75 3.39
CA ARG A 146 14.85 21.74 2.63
C ARG A 146 14.02 22.43 1.55
N ARG A 147 13.97 21.83 0.36
CA ARG A 147 13.15 22.32 -0.76
C ARG A 147 12.38 21.15 -1.38
N PRO A 148 11.15 21.38 -1.92
CA PRO A 148 10.43 20.33 -2.63
C PRO A 148 11.24 19.82 -3.83
N VAL A 149 11.23 18.53 -4.06
CA VAL A 149 11.92 17.91 -5.22
C VAL A 149 11.27 18.34 -6.55
N GLY A 150 9.97 18.60 -6.57
CA GLY A 150 9.20 18.98 -7.76
C GLY A 150 8.03 18.05 -8.06
N PRO A 151 7.50 18.06 -9.31
CA PRO A 151 6.36 17.24 -9.69
C PRO A 151 6.63 15.74 -9.51
N VAL A 152 5.62 15.02 -9.00
CA VAL A 152 5.68 13.61 -8.62
C VAL A 152 4.71 12.79 -9.48
N LEU A 153 5.13 11.64 -9.96
CA LEU A 153 4.26 10.58 -10.46
C LEU A 153 4.09 9.51 -9.38
N ALA A 154 2.85 9.28 -8.94
CA ALA A 154 2.49 8.19 -8.04
C ALA A 154 1.74 7.09 -8.81
N ILE A 155 2.20 5.86 -8.69
CA ILE A 155 1.57 4.68 -9.26
C ILE A 155 1.16 3.78 -8.11
N THR A 156 -0.14 3.52 -7.96
CA THR A 156 -0.71 2.82 -6.81
C THR A 156 -1.35 1.49 -7.18
N PRO A 157 -1.31 0.48 -6.30
CA PRO A 157 -1.95 -0.81 -6.49
C PRO A 157 -3.43 -0.76 -6.13
N TRP A 158 -4.11 -1.88 -6.35
CA TRP A 158 -5.54 -2.06 -6.14
C TRP A 158 -5.92 -2.50 -4.71
N ASN A 159 -5.00 -3.07 -3.93
CA ASN A 159 -5.33 -3.78 -2.69
C ASN A 159 -5.74 -2.87 -1.50
N PHE A 160 -5.21 -1.67 -1.44
CA PHE A 160 -5.63 -0.61 -0.51
C PHE A 160 -5.79 0.69 -1.32
N PRO A 161 -6.87 0.81 -2.10
CA PRO A 161 -7.00 1.87 -3.11
C PRO A 161 -6.96 3.28 -2.53
N LEU A 162 -7.44 3.49 -1.30
CA LEU A 162 -7.35 4.77 -0.62
C LEU A 162 -5.98 4.98 0.04
N ALA A 163 -5.58 4.05 0.91
CA ALA A 163 -4.43 4.25 1.77
C ALA A 163 -3.10 4.30 1.00
N MET A 164 -2.96 3.51 -0.10
CA MET A 164 -1.73 3.54 -0.90
C MET A 164 -1.52 4.86 -1.63
N ALA A 165 -2.59 5.59 -1.90
CA ALA A 165 -2.50 6.91 -2.52
C ALA A 165 -2.33 8.02 -1.48
N THR A 166 -3.11 8.00 -0.38
CA THR A 166 -3.05 9.06 0.65
C THR A 166 -1.67 9.18 1.27
N ARG A 167 -0.98 8.06 1.49
CA ARG A 167 0.39 8.05 2.03
C ARG A 167 1.48 8.54 1.06
N LYS A 168 1.10 8.81 -0.21
CA LYS A 168 1.93 9.47 -1.23
C LYS A 168 1.49 10.92 -1.44
N ILE A 169 0.19 11.17 -1.53
CA ILE A 169 -0.39 12.51 -1.75
C ILE A 169 -0.09 13.43 -0.57
N ALA A 170 -0.33 12.95 0.66
CA ALA A 170 -0.20 13.79 1.85
C ALA A 170 1.23 14.31 2.07
N PRO A 171 2.31 13.49 2.06
CA PRO A 171 3.68 13.99 2.19
C PRO A 171 4.12 14.82 0.99
N ALA A 172 3.68 14.52 -0.24
CA ALA A 172 3.98 15.33 -1.41
C ALA A 172 3.47 16.76 -1.23
N LEU A 173 2.19 16.92 -0.88
CA LEU A 173 1.57 18.24 -0.64
C LEU A 173 2.22 18.96 0.55
N ALA A 174 2.51 18.24 1.65
CA ALA A 174 3.19 18.79 2.82
C ALA A 174 4.56 19.36 2.47
N ALA A 175 5.34 18.63 1.66
CA ALA A 175 6.66 19.05 1.19
C ALA A 175 6.59 20.19 0.17
N GLY A 176 5.46 20.41 -0.50
CA GLY A 176 5.30 21.41 -1.56
C GLY A 176 5.36 20.84 -2.98
N CYS A 177 5.23 19.53 -3.15
CA CYS A 177 5.26 18.84 -4.43
C CYS A 177 3.84 18.59 -4.97
N PRO A 178 3.53 18.98 -6.22
CA PRO A 178 2.33 18.53 -6.90
C PRO A 178 2.48 17.05 -7.31
N ILE A 179 1.35 16.37 -7.49
CA ILE A 179 1.36 14.92 -7.71
C ILE A 179 0.32 14.50 -8.76
N VAL A 180 0.75 13.71 -9.73
CA VAL A 180 -0.09 13.00 -10.68
C VAL A 180 -0.22 11.56 -10.18
N VAL A 181 -1.43 11.12 -9.91
CA VAL A 181 -1.72 9.77 -9.41
C VAL A 181 -2.30 8.92 -10.54
N LYS A 182 -1.62 7.82 -10.85
CA LYS A 182 -2.13 6.75 -11.69
C LYS A 182 -2.60 5.60 -10.81
N PRO A 183 -3.90 5.46 -10.53
CA PRO A 183 -4.44 4.34 -9.77
C PRO A 183 -4.36 3.03 -10.56
N ALA A 184 -4.51 1.89 -9.88
CA ALA A 184 -4.78 0.62 -10.55
C ALA A 184 -6.10 0.71 -11.33
N HIS A 185 -6.15 0.04 -12.48
CA HIS A 185 -7.36 0.08 -13.33
C HIS A 185 -8.50 -0.77 -12.73
N GLU A 186 -8.19 -1.67 -11.82
CA GLU A 186 -9.17 -2.47 -11.09
C GLU A 186 -9.94 -1.65 -10.06
N THR A 187 -9.30 -0.63 -9.44
CA THR A 187 -9.91 0.12 -8.31
C THR A 187 -9.74 1.63 -8.46
N PRO A 188 -10.26 2.24 -9.53
CA PRO A 188 -10.09 3.66 -9.79
C PRO A 188 -11.17 4.53 -9.11
N LEU A 189 -12.31 3.95 -8.72
CA LEU A 189 -13.48 4.71 -8.26
C LEU A 189 -13.24 5.36 -6.89
N THR A 190 -12.61 4.63 -5.96
CA THR A 190 -12.18 5.19 -4.66
C THR A 190 -11.24 6.38 -4.87
N MET A 191 -10.34 6.30 -5.85
CA MET A 191 -9.40 7.38 -6.15
C MET A 191 -10.07 8.59 -6.79
N LEU A 192 -11.02 8.38 -7.70
CA LEU A 192 -11.78 9.48 -8.30
C LEU A 192 -12.64 10.19 -7.24
N LEU A 193 -13.23 9.44 -6.30
CA LEU A 193 -13.95 9.98 -5.16
C LEU A 193 -13.04 10.80 -4.22
N LEU A 194 -11.82 10.31 -3.94
CA LEU A 194 -10.81 11.06 -3.18
C LEU A 194 -10.40 12.34 -3.90
N GLY A 195 -10.19 12.27 -5.21
CA GLY A 195 -9.85 13.43 -6.02
C GLY A 195 -10.92 14.52 -5.98
N GLU A 196 -12.21 14.15 -6.02
CA GLU A 196 -13.33 15.08 -5.85
C GLU A 196 -13.28 15.77 -4.48
N VAL A 197 -13.11 15.01 -3.40
CA VAL A 197 -13.00 15.55 -2.03
C VAL A 197 -11.82 16.52 -1.91
N ILE A 198 -10.68 16.18 -2.49
CA ILE A 198 -9.49 17.06 -2.49
C ILE A 198 -9.78 18.35 -3.26
N ALA A 199 -10.43 18.27 -4.44
CA ALA A 199 -10.76 19.43 -5.25
C ALA A 199 -11.74 20.38 -4.52
N GLU A 200 -12.74 19.84 -3.81
CA GLU A 200 -13.66 20.62 -2.98
C GLU A 200 -12.93 21.36 -1.84
N VAL A 201 -11.95 20.71 -1.21
CA VAL A 201 -11.14 21.35 -0.17
C VAL A 201 -10.25 22.43 -0.78
N PHE A 202 -9.59 22.16 -1.92
CA PHE A 202 -8.74 23.15 -2.60
C PHE A 202 -9.53 24.41 -2.98
N ASP A 203 -10.77 24.25 -3.49
CA ASP A 203 -11.65 25.39 -3.82
C ASP A 203 -11.91 26.24 -2.56
N ARG A 204 -12.23 25.61 -1.44
CA ARG A 204 -12.53 26.28 -0.18
C ARG A 204 -11.34 27.07 0.39
N PHE A 205 -10.11 26.62 0.14
CA PHE A 205 -8.87 27.24 0.61
C PHE A 205 -8.18 28.12 -0.46
N ASN A 206 -8.77 28.26 -1.65
CA ASN A 206 -8.14 28.87 -2.83
C ASN A 206 -6.77 28.24 -3.15
N ALA A 207 -6.61 26.95 -2.88
CA ALA A 207 -5.41 26.20 -3.22
C ALA A 207 -5.39 25.88 -4.72
N PRO A 208 -4.20 25.78 -5.36
CA PRO A 208 -4.11 25.49 -6.79
C PRO A 208 -4.65 24.11 -7.11
N GLN A 209 -5.63 24.06 -8.01
CA GLN A 209 -6.34 22.80 -8.36
C GLN A 209 -5.43 21.78 -9.11
N GLY A 210 -4.35 22.24 -9.75
CA GLY A 210 -3.39 21.39 -10.46
C GLY A 210 -2.45 20.60 -9.55
N LEU A 211 -2.52 20.79 -8.23
CA LEU A 211 -1.66 20.08 -7.27
C LEU A 211 -1.89 18.57 -7.26
N VAL A 212 -3.12 18.13 -7.52
CA VAL A 212 -3.48 16.71 -7.58
C VAL A 212 -4.28 16.45 -8.85
N SER A 213 -3.82 15.49 -9.66
CA SER A 213 -4.55 14.93 -10.78
C SER A 213 -4.67 13.42 -10.61
N ILE A 214 -5.84 12.86 -10.95
CA ILE A 214 -6.08 11.41 -10.94
C ILE A 214 -6.34 10.96 -12.37
N VAL A 215 -5.44 10.11 -12.88
CA VAL A 215 -5.43 9.68 -14.29
C VAL A 215 -5.53 8.14 -14.40
N PRO A 216 -6.77 7.61 -14.26
CA PRO A 216 -6.99 6.17 -14.45
C PRO A 216 -6.75 5.80 -15.91
N THR A 217 -6.01 4.71 -16.15
CA THR A 217 -5.68 4.25 -17.50
C THR A 217 -5.39 2.76 -17.58
N THR A 218 -5.74 2.13 -18.67
CA THR A 218 -5.32 0.78 -19.06
C THR A 218 -3.95 0.79 -19.77
N HIS A 219 -3.46 1.96 -20.22
CA HIS A 219 -2.17 2.18 -20.90
C HIS A 219 -1.03 2.54 -19.92
N ALA A 220 -0.97 1.85 -18.76
CA ALA A 220 -0.08 2.20 -17.65
C ALA A 220 1.40 2.27 -18.03
N SER A 221 1.89 1.36 -18.88
CA SER A 221 3.29 1.31 -19.31
C SER A 221 3.68 2.53 -20.15
N ASP A 222 2.87 2.86 -21.15
CA ASP A 222 3.15 3.94 -22.09
C ASP A 222 3.04 5.30 -21.40
N MET A 223 2.01 5.48 -20.55
CA MET A 223 1.84 6.68 -19.75
C MET A 223 3.02 6.89 -18.80
N SER A 224 3.39 5.88 -18.00
CA SER A 224 4.47 6.02 -17.04
C SER A 224 5.83 6.26 -17.71
N SER A 225 6.14 5.55 -18.79
CA SER A 225 7.41 5.74 -19.52
C SER A 225 7.50 7.14 -20.14
N THR A 226 6.41 7.65 -20.72
CA THR A 226 6.37 9.01 -21.30
C THR A 226 6.54 10.08 -20.22
N LEU A 227 5.82 9.97 -19.11
CA LEU A 227 5.95 10.94 -18.00
C LEU A 227 7.34 10.90 -17.37
N MET A 228 7.94 9.72 -17.21
CA MET A 228 9.29 9.57 -16.65
C MET A 228 10.39 10.07 -17.60
N ALA A 229 10.13 10.11 -18.90
CA ALA A 229 11.03 10.71 -19.90
C ALA A 229 10.97 12.25 -19.93
N ASP A 230 9.92 12.86 -19.35
CA ASP A 230 9.77 14.31 -19.29
C ASP A 230 10.68 14.89 -18.18
N SER A 231 11.59 15.81 -18.55
CA SER A 231 12.57 16.41 -17.62
C SER A 231 11.94 17.24 -16.49
N ARG A 232 10.67 17.61 -16.61
CA ARG A 232 9.92 18.35 -15.58
C ARG A 232 9.44 17.44 -14.44
N LEU A 233 9.29 16.13 -14.69
CA LEU A 233 9.04 15.16 -13.62
C LEU A 233 10.30 15.02 -12.78
N ARG A 234 10.17 14.99 -11.45
CA ARG A 234 11.31 14.93 -10.55
C ARG A 234 11.35 13.69 -9.68
N LYS A 235 10.20 13.05 -9.47
CA LYS A 235 10.09 11.88 -8.62
C LYS A 235 9.06 10.90 -9.16
N VAL A 236 9.35 9.60 -9.03
CA VAL A 236 8.38 8.53 -9.13
C VAL A 236 8.25 7.79 -7.79
N THR A 237 7.04 7.58 -7.33
CA THR A 237 6.73 6.76 -6.17
C THR A 237 5.79 5.64 -6.59
N PHE A 238 6.18 4.40 -6.31
CA PHE A 238 5.49 3.21 -6.77
C PHE A 238 5.23 2.25 -5.61
N THR A 239 4.02 1.71 -5.56
CA THR A 239 3.67 0.53 -4.77
C THR A 239 3.10 -0.53 -5.69
N GLY A 240 3.65 -1.73 -5.66
CA GLY A 240 3.20 -2.84 -6.50
C GLY A 240 4.20 -3.99 -6.56
N SER A 241 4.17 -4.77 -7.64
CA SER A 241 5.02 -5.95 -7.77
C SER A 241 6.50 -5.63 -7.98
N THR A 242 7.37 -6.45 -7.42
CA THR A 242 8.84 -6.32 -7.58
C THR A 242 9.30 -6.29 -9.03
N PRO A 243 8.78 -7.10 -9.97
CA PRO A 243 9.18 -7.01 -11.38
C PRO A 243 8.89 -5.64 -12.01
N VAL A 244 7.72 -5.06 -11.75
CA VAL A 244 7.36 -3.72 -12.26
C VAL A 244 8.24 -2.65 -11.61
N GLY A 245 8.47 -2.71 -10.31
CA GLY A 245 9.36 -1.78 -9.61
C GLY A 245 10.77 -1.76 -10.22
N LYS A 246 11.33 -2.93 -10.57
CA LYS A 246 12.64 -3.02 -11.26
C LYS A 246 12.64 -2.34 -12.64
N ILE A 247 11.54 -2.40 -13.38
CA ILE A 247 11.39 -1.71 -14.67
C ILE A 247 11.40 -0.19 -14.44
N LEU A 248 10.60 0.31 -13.50
CA LEU A 248 10.52 1.74 -13.20
C LEU A 248 11.84 2.30 -12.69
N VAL A 249 12.58 1.56 -11.85
CA VAL A 249 13.93 1.96 -11.40
C VAL A 249 14.89 2.07 -12.60
N LYS A 250 14.85 1.14 -13.55
CA LYS A 250 15.68 1.25 -14.78
C LYS A 250 15.32 2.48 -15.59
N GLN A 251 14.03 2.77 -15.79
CA GLN A 251 13.57 3.94 -16.53
C GLN A 251 13.91 5.26 -15.82
N SER A 252 13.92 5.28 -14.49
CA SER A 252 14.24 6.49 -13.71
C SER A 252 15.67 6.99 -13.91
N ALA A 253 16.57 6.12 -14.35
CA ALA A 253 17.99 6.43 -14.56
C ALA A 253 18.22 7.49 -15.65
N ASP A 254 17.38 7.54 -16.69
CA ASP A 254 17.55 8.44 -17.82
C ASP A 254 17.47 9.91 -17.41
N ASN A 255 16.59 10.26 -16.45
CA ASN A 255 16.44 11.61 -15.91
C ASN A 255 16.90 11.74 -14.45
N LEU A 256 17.55 10.70 -13.90
CA LEU A 256 17.96 10.64 -12.48
C LEU A 256 16.79 11.01 -11.55
N LEU A 257 15.61 10.44 -11.82
CA LEU A 257 14.43 10.70 -11.00
C LEU A 257 14.64 10.15 -9.59
N ARG A 258 14.22 10.91 -8.59
CA ARG A 258 14.11 10.38 -7.23
C ARG A 258 13.07 9.27 -7.21
N THR A 259 13.37 8.14 -6.58
CA THR A 259 12.48 6.98 -6.56
C THR A 259 12.19 6.53 -5.14
N SER A 260 10.93 6.19 -4.85
CA SER A 260 10.51 5.43 -3.67
C SER A 260 9.75 4.21 -4.15
N MET A 261 10.18 3.03 -3.71
CA MET A 261 9.67 1.74 -4.20
C MET A 261 9.19 0.89 -3.02
N GLU A 262 7.88 0.67 -2.96
CA GLU A 262 7.22 -0.23 -2.03
C GLU A 262 6.77 -1.47 -2.80
N LEU A 263 7.48 -2.57 -2.61
CA LEU A 263 7.36 -3.75 -3.46
C LEU A 263 6.87 -4.96 -2.67
N GLY A 264 6.81 -6.12 -3.32
CA GLY A 264 6.30 -7.35 -2.76
C GLY A 264 7.00 -7.82 -1.48
N GLY A 265 6.32 -8.67 -0.74
CA GLY A 265 6.81 -9.27 0.49
C GLY A 265 6.43 -10.74 0.60
N ASN A 266 7.08 -11.45 1.51
CA ASN A 266 6.72 -12.82 1.90
C ASN A 266 7.07 -13.00 3.39
N ALA A 267 6.33 -12.28 4.25
CA ALA A 267 6.69 -12.08 5.62
C ALA A 267 6.74 -13.38 6.43
N PRO A 268 7.83 -13.62 7.17
CA PRO A 268 7.91 -14.69 8.15
C PRO A 268 7.19 -14.30 9.44
N PHE A 269 6.59 -15.29 10.09
CA PHE A 269 5.95 -15.19 11.39
C PHE A 269 6.56 -16.27 12.30
N VAL A 270 7.51 -15.88 13.16
CA VAL A 270 8.34 -16.81 13.96
C VAL A 270 7.76 -16.92 15.35
N ILE A 271 7.45 -18.14 15.78
CA ILE A 271 6.81 -18.46 17.06
C ILE A 271 7.75 -19.33 17.88
N ALA A 272 8.30 -18.76 18.97
CA ALA A 272 9.18 -19.47 19.89
C ALA A 272 8.36 -20.36 20.86
N ALA A 273 9.00 -21.39 21.42
CA ALA A 273 8.40 -22.38 22.31
C ALA A 273 7.62 -21.81 23.49
N ASP A 274 8.03 -20.65 23.99
CA ASP A 274 7.45 -19.98 25.16
C ASP A 274 6.40 -18.92 24.81
N ALA A 275 6.02 -18.82 23.54
CA ALA A 275 5.04 -17.81 23.10
C ALA A 275 3.64 -18.07 23.66
N ASP A 276 2.94 -17.00 24.01
CA ASP A 276 1.52 -17.05 24.37
C ASP A 276 0.66 -17.34 23.14
N LEU A 277 0.15 -18.56 23.03
CA LEU A 277 -0.61 -18.99 21.85
C LEU A 277 -1.94 -18.24 21.63
N ASP A 278 -2.56 -17.67 22.68
CA ASP A 278 -3.79 -16.88 22.52
C ASP A 278 -3.47 -15.54 21.83
N LEU A 279 -2.39 -14.89 22.27
CA LEU A 279 -1.88 -13.69 21.61
C LEU A 279 -1.39 -14.00 20.20
N VAL A 280 -0.64 -15.08 20.03
CA VAL A 280 -0.10 -15.52 18.74
C VAL A 280 -1.21 -15.70 17.70
N LEU A 281 -2.29 -16.40 18.05
CA LEU A 281 -3.41 -16.64 17.12
C LEU A 281 -4.15 -15.37 16.74
N THR A 282 -4.42 -14.50 17.73
CA THR A 282 -5.01 -13.19 17.47
C THR A 282 -4.16 -12.41 16.47
N CYS A 283 -2.84 -12.36 16.71
CA CYS A 283 -1.89 -11.68 15.84
C CYS A 283 -1.72 -12.37 14.48
N ALA A 284 -1.77 -13.70 14.43
CA ALA A 284 -1.69 -14.47 13.19
C ALA A 284 -2.85 -14.14 12.26
N MET A 285 -4.08 -14.15 12.79
CA MET A 285 -5.27 -13.76 12.02
C MET A 285 -5.20 -12.31 11.55
N GLN A 286 -4.77 -11.37 12.40
CA GLN A 286 -4.57 -9.96 12.02
C GLN A 286 -3.51 -9.81 10.91
N ALA A 287 -2.36 -10.49 11.05
CA ALA A 287 -1.26 -10.38 10.10
C ALA A 287 -1.53 -11.12 8.78
N LYS A 288 -2.34 -12.18 8.81
CA LYS A 288 -2.64 -12.99 7.62
C LYS A 288 -3.92 -12.58 6.93
N MET A 289 -5.02 -12.41 7.67
CA MET A 289 -6.35 -12.29 7.08
C MET A 289 -6.77 -10.85 6.78
N ARG A 290 -6.03 -9.85 7.26
CA ARG A 290 -6.27 -8.45 6.85
C ARG A 290 -6.32 -8.35 5.32
N ASN A 291 -7.42 -7.81 4.80
CA ASN A 291 -7.66 -7.68 3.37
C ASN A 291 -7.59 -9.04 2.62
N GLY A 292 -8.10 -10.11 3.22
CA GLY A 292 -8.03 -11.44 2.62
C GLY A 292 -6.61 -11.96 2.35
N GLY A 293 -5.59 -11.43 3.04
CA GLY A 293 -4.19 -11.73 2.78
C GLY A 293 -3.59 -11.03 1.56
N GLU A 294 -4.34 -10.17 0.87
CA GLU A 294 -3.89 -9.34 -0.25
C GLU A 294 -3.18 -8.07 0.26
N ALA A 295 -2.18 -8.28 1.11
CA ALA A 295 -1.38 -7.24 1.72
C ALA A 295 0.11 -7.57 1.61
N CYS A 296 0.93 -6.58 1.25
CA CYS A 296 2.38 -6.76 1.08
C CYS A 296 3.10 -7.16 2.38
N ILE A 297 2.48 -6.90 3.55
CA ILE A 297 2.99 -7.28 4.87
C ILE A 297 2.29 -8.53 5.42
N ALA A 298 1.45 -9.23 4.64
CA ALA A 298 0.76 -10.42 5.11
C ALA A 298 1.75 -11.50 5.55
N ALA A 299 1.49 -12.09 6.73
CA ALA A 299 2.27 -13.23 7.22
C ALA A 299 1.94 -14.45 6.36
N ASN A 300 2.91 -14.93 5.60
CA ASN A 300 2.73 -16.07 4.71
C ASN A 300 3.40 -17.33 5.25
N ARG A 301 4.57 -17.18 5.90
CA ARG A 301 5.43 -18.27 6.36
C ARG A 301 5.43 -18.33 7.88
N PHE A 302 4.59 -19.18 8.45
CA PHE A 302 4.55 -19.43 9.89
C PHE A 302 5.63 -20.46 10.24
N LEU A 303 6.68 -20.00 10.92
CA LEU A 303 7.79 -20.81 11.41
C LEU A 303 7.55 -21.04 12.90
N VAL A 304 7.30 -22.27 13.30
CA VAL A 304 6.82 -22.63 14.64
C VAL A 304 7.78 -23.58 15.31
N ASP A 305 8.09 -23.33 16.59
CA ASP A 305 8.86 -24.27 17.40
C ASP A 305 8.14 -25.63 17.49
N SER A 306 8.90 -26.72 17.33
CA SER A 306 8.36 -28.09 17.26
C SER A 306 7.53 -28.48 18.47
N SER A 307 7.84 -27.95 19.65
CA SER A 307 7.14 -28.26 20.90
C SER A 307 5.69 -27.75 20.96
N ILE A 308 5.33 -26.74 20.14
CA ILE A 308 4.00 -26.14 20.10
C ILE A 308 3.34 -26.18 18.72
N ALA A 309 4.01 -26.72 17.71
CA ALA A 309 3.60 -26.66 16.31
C ALA A 309 2.26 -27.36 16.04
N GLU A 310 2.01 -28.52 16.66
CA GLU A 310 0.76 -29.27 16.50
C GLU A 310 -0.43 -28.46 17.04
N GLU A 311 -0.32 -27.93 18.26
CA GLU A 311 -1.37 -27.13 18.90
C GLU A 311 -1.62 -25.81 18.15
N PHE A 312 -0.55 -25.11 17.73
CA PHE A 312 -0.68 -23.90 16.91
C PHE A 312 -1.40 -24.20 15.59
N THR A 313 -0.99 -25.25 14.87
CA THR A 313 -1.59 -25.62 13.58
C THR A 313 -3.07 -25.98 13.72
N ARG A 314 -3.42 -26.77 14.73
CA ARG A 314 -4.82 -27.11 15.03
C ARG A 314 -5.66 -25.85 15.26
N ARG A 315 -5.21 -24.96 16.13
CA ARG A 315 -5.93 -23.73 16.49
C ARG A 315 -6.00 -22.73 15.32
N LEU A 316 -4.94 -22.62 14.51
CA LEU A 316 -4.96 -21.79 13.29
C LEU A 316 -5.98 -22.34 12.28
N THR A 317 -6.03 -23.65 12.11
CA THR A 317 -7.02 -24.32 11.27
C THR A 317 -8.45 -23.98 11.71
N GLU A 318 -8.76 -24.13 12.99
CA GLU A 318 -10.07 -23.80 13.57
C GLU A 318 -10.43 -22.32 13.36
N ALA A 319 -9.47 -21.39 13.53
CA ALA A 319 -9.69 -19.98 13.30
C ALA A 319 -9.97 -19.66 11.82
N MET A 320 -9.28 -20.34 10.90
CA MET A 320 -9.48 -20.18 9.46
C MET A 320 -10.80 -20.83 8.97
N GLU A 321 -11.24 -21.93 9.57
CA GLU A 321 -12.56 -22.53 9.32
C GLU A 321 -13.72 -21.62 9.73
N GLY A 322 -13.50 -20.78 10.75
CA GLY A 322 -14.47 -19.80 11.21
C GLY A 322 -14.63 -18.56 10.31
N VAL A 323 -13.84 -18.46 9.23
CA VAL A 323 -13.90 -17.33 8.29
C VAL A 323 -15.13 -17.45 7.38
N VAL A 324 -15.97 -16.42 7.35
CA VAL A 324 -17.18 -16.36 6.53
C VAL A 324 -16.87 -15.68 5.20
N MET A 325 -16.85 -16.45 4.13
CA MET A 325 -16.60 -15.98 2.77
C MET A 325 -17.91 -15.56 2.10
N GLY A 326 -17.94 -14.36 1.48
CA GLY A 326 -19.13 -13.83 0.82
C GLY A 326 -18.89 -12.45 0.21
N HIS A 327 -19.96 -11.84 -0.31
CA HIS A 327 -19.88 -10.44 -0.80
C HIS A 327 -19.60 -9.51 0.38
N GLY A 328 -18.62 -8.59 0.21
CA GLY A 328 -18.14 -7.77 1.31
C GLY A 328 -19.15 -6.82 1.95
N LEU A 329 -20.28 -6.53 1.27
CA LEU A 329 -21.41 -5.74 1.83
C LEU A 329 -22.43 -6.60 2.59
N GLU A 330 -22.35 -7.92 2.54
CA GLU A 330 -23.23 -8.80 3.30
C GLU A 330 -22.83 -8.83 4.77
N GLU A 331 -23.83 -8.82 5.65
CA GLU A 331 -23.61 -8.86 7.10
C GLU A 331 -22.95 -10.19 7.51
N GLY A 332 -21.91 -10.11 8.31
CA GLY A 332 -21.17 -11.27 8.80
C GLY A 332 -20.03 -11.74 7.88
N THR A 333 -19.90 -11.20 6.67
CA THR A 333 -18.76 -11.51 5.79
C THR A 333 -17.45 -11.03 6.41
N THR A 334 -16.46 -11.94 6.51
CA THR A 334 -15.11 -11.65 7.01
C THR A 334 -14.01 -11.90 5.97
N LEU A 335 -14.37 -12.49 4.82
CA LEU A 335 -13.47 -12.70 3.67
C LEU A 335 -14.24 -12.44 2.37
N GLY A 336 -13.83 -11.43 1.63
CA GLY A 336 -14.34 -11.15 0.30
C GLY A 336 -13.64 -11.98 -0.79
N PRO A 337 -13.99 -11.74 -2.08
CA PRO A 337 -13.25 -12.30 -3.21
C PRO A 337 -11.85 -11.69 -3.31
N VAL A 338 -10.95 -12.33 -4.05
CA VAL A 338 -9.73 -11.70 -4.54
C VAL A 338 -10.06 -10.85 -5.78
N ILE A 339 -9.18 -9.92 -6.11
CA ILE A 339 -9.48 -8.87 -7.10
C ILE A 339 -9.79 -9.37 -8.53
N THR A 340 -9.19 -10.45 -8.99
CA THR A 340 -9.35 -10.97 -10.35
C THR A 340 -9.26 -12.50 -10.41
N ALA A 341 -9.82 -13.09 -11.48
CA ALA A 341 -9.62 -14.51 -11.79
C ALA A 341 -8.14 -14.88 -11.87
N LYS A 342 -7.32 -14.01 -12.48
CA LYS A 342 -5.87 -14.23 -12.60
C LYS A 342 -5.19 -14.35 -11.23
N GLN A 343 -5.59 -13.53 -10.25
CA GLN A 343 -5.05 -13.59 -8.90
C GLN A 343 -5.50 -14.86 -8.18
N ARG A 344 -6.80 -15.22 -8.29
CA ARG A 344 -7.35 -16.48 -7.76
C ARG A 344 -6.60 -17.69 -8.29
N ASP A 345 -6.45 -17.76 -9.60
CA ASP A 345 -5.82 -18.88 -10.28
C ASP A 345 -4.32 -18.98 -9.91
N ARG A 346 -3.65 -17.82 -9.72
CA ARG A 346 -2.27 -17.77 -9.21
C ARG A 346 -2.13 -18.36 -7.81
N ILE A 347 -3.06 -18.03 -6.90
CA ILE A 347 -3.09 -18.61 -5.56
C ILE A 347 -3.29 -20.14 -5.65
N ALA A 348 -4.26 -20.57 -6.46
CA ALA A 348 -4.55 -21.99 -6.67
C ALA A 348 -3.34 -22.76 -7.23
N GLU A 349 -2.58 -22.18 -8.18
CA GLU A 349 -1.33 -22.76 -8.70
C GLU A 349 -0.28 -22.97 -7.61
N LEU A 350 -0.07 -21.98 -6.73
CA LEU A 350 0.90 -22.08 -5.63
C LEU A 350 0.49 -23.15 -4.61
N VAL A 351 -0.78 -23.21 -4.26
CA VAL A 351 -1.32 -24.23 -3.36
C VAL A 351 -1.20 -25.62 -3.98
N LYS A 352 -1.56 -25.75 -5.25
CA LYS A 352 -1.43 -27.02 -5.98
C LYS A 352 0.03 -27.49 -6.06
N ASP A 353 0.99 -26.62 -6.36
CA ASP A 353 2.44 -26.97 -6.37
C ASP A 353 2.87 -27.53 -4.99
N ALA A 354 2.41 -26.92 -3.90
CA ALA A 354 2.73 -27.38 -2.55
C ALA A 354 2.11 -28.75 -2.26
N LEU A 355 0.82 -28.96 -2.60
CA LEU A 355 0.12 -30.23 -2.40
C LEU A 355 0.72 -31.36 -3.24
N ASP A 356 1.03 -31.10 -4.53
CA ASP A 356 1.66 -32.08 -5.42
C ASP A 356 3.06 -32.53 -4.91
N ARG A 357 3.71 -31.70 -4.10
CA ARG A 357 5.01 -31.99 -3.46
C ARG A 357 4.87 -32.68 -2.10
N GLY A 358 3.66 -32.81 -1.57
CA GLY A 358 3.42 -33.54 -0.32
C GLY A 358 2.98 -32.67 0.87
N ALA A 359 2.73 -31.37 0.67
CA ALA A 359 2.08 -30.56 1.69
C ALA A 359 0.65 -31.06 1.94
N VAL A 360 0.11 -30.77 3.13
CA VAL A 360 -1.24 -31.15 3.53
C VAL A 360 -2.06 -29.91 3.82
N ALA A 361 -3.19 -29.73 3.14
CA ALA A 361 -4.18 -28.73 3.49
C ALA A 361 -4.99 -29.24 4.69
N THR A 362 -4.99 -28.47 5.78
CA THR A 362 -5.83 -28.78 6.95
C THR A 362 -7.21 -28.14 6.82
N VAL A 363 -7.31 -27.06 6.05
CA VAL A 363 -8.56 -26.37 5.67
C VAL A 363 -8.37 -25.68 4.33
N GLY A 364 -9.41 -25.53 3.53
CA GLY A 364 -9.41 -24.85 2.24
C GLY A 364 -8.63 -25.60 1.16
N GLY A 365 -7.97 -24.86 0.27
CA GLY A 365 -7.06 -25.40 -0.75
C GLY A 365 -7.68 -25.61 -2.12
N GLU A 366 -8.99 -25.49 -2.28
CA GLU A 366 -9.69 -25.67 -3.55
C GLU A 366 -10.51 -24.44 -3.91
N VAL A 367 -10.52 -24.10 -5.20
CA VAL A 367 -11.36 -23.00 -5.72
C VAL A 367 -12.83 -23.42 -5.64
N PRO A 368 -13.70 -22.62 -5.00
CA PRO A 368 -15.12 -22.94 -4.93
C PRO A 368 -15.80 -22.80 -6.29
N GLU A 369 -16.88 -23.54 -6.50
CA GLU A 369 -17.75 -23.35 -7.66
C GLU A 369 -18.63 -22.11 -7.47
N GLY A 370 -18.97 -21.44 -8.57
CA GLY A 370 -19.88 -20.29 -8.58
C GLY A 370 -19.27 -19.02 -9.16
N PRO A 371 -20.05 -17.93 -9.20
CA PRO A 371 -19.56 -16.63 -9.67
C PRO A 371 -18.61 -15.97 -8.66
N GLY A 372 -17.85 -15.01 -9.15
CA GLY A 372 -16.88 -14.24 -8.35
C GLY A 372 -15.53 -14.94 -8.20
N TYR A 373 -14.54 -14.12 -7.81
CA TYR A 373 -13.16 -14.58 -7.73
C TYR A 373 -12.79 -15.04 -6.31
N PHE A 374 -13.61 -15.89 -5.72
CA PHE A 374 -13.43 -16.36 -4.36
C PHE A 374 -12.30 -17.39 -4.24
N TYR A 375 -11.56 -17.32 -3.13
CA TYR A 375 -10.61 -18.32 -2.69
C TYR A 375 -10.73 -18.51 -1.17
N PRO A 376 -10.85 -19.74 -0.65
CA PRO A 376 -11.11 -19.96 0.77
C PRO A 376 -9.87 -19.70 1.63
N ALA A 377 -10.10 -19.35 2.90
CA ALA A 377 -9.06 -19.37 3.91
C ALA A 377 -8.42 -20.76 3.97
N THR A 378 -7.10 -20.81 3.82
CA THR A 378 -6.35 -22.07 3.61
C THR A 378 -5.15 -22.14 4.55
N VAL A 379 -4.96 -23.31 5.17
CA VAL A 379 -3.76 -23.63 5.96
C VAL A 379 -3.07 -24.84 5.37
N LEU A 380 -1.80 -24.69 5.03
CA LEU A 380 -0.94 -25.77 4.55
C LEU A 380 0.10 -26.10 5.63
N LYS A 381 0.21 -27.39 6.00
CA LYS A 381 1.27 -27.91 6.86
C LYS A 381 2.18 -28.86 6.07
N ASP A 382 3.31 -29.21 6.68
CA ASP A 382 4.31 -30.12 6.10
C ASP A 382 4.77 -29.68 4.69
N VAL A 383 4.88 -28.35 4.50
CA VAL A 383 5.23 -27.75 3.20
C VAL A 383 6.71 -28.03 2.90
N PRO A 384 7.02 -28.74 1.80
CA PRO A 384 8.41 -29.00 1.42
C PRO A 384 9.21 -27.73 1.16
N ALA A 385 10.48 -27.73 1.51
CA ALA A 385 11.34 -26.54 1.45
C ALA A 385 11.53 -25.99 0.02
N ASP A 386 11.32 -26.79 -1.01
CA ASP A 386 11.41 -26.43 -2.42
C ASP A 386 10.06 -26.05 -3.05
N ALA A 387 8.99 -25.98 -2.27
CA ALA A 387 7.69 -25.53 -2.75
C ALA A 387 7.69 -24.05 -3.08
N LYS A 388 7.14 -23.67 -4.23
CA LYS A 388 7.13 -22.29 -4.73
C LYS A 388 6.48 -21.31 -3.75
N ILE A 389 5.44 -21.75 -3.04
CA ILE A 389 4.69 -20.95 -2.08
C ILE A 389 5.55 -20.39 -0.93
N LEU A 390 6.71 -20.99 -0.63
CA LEU A 390 7.66 -20.50 0.38
C LEU A 390 8.58 -19.38 -0.15
N THR A 391 8.75 -19.28 -1.47
CA THR A 391 9.67 -18.33 -2.11
C THR A 391 8.98 -17.23 -2.89
N GLU A 392 7.73 -17.43 -3.29
CA GLU A 392 6.93 -16.47 -4.05
C GLU A 392 5.87 -15.82 -3.15
N GLU A 393 5.51 -14.58 -3.46
CA GLU A 393 4.44 -13.87 -2.75
C GLU A 393 3.08 -14.52 -3.08
N ILE A 394 2.32 -14.88 -2.05
CA ILE A 394 1.01 -15.54 -2.20
C ILE A 394 -0.07 -14.55 -2.59
N PHE A 395 -0.15 -13.44 -1.86
CA PHE A 395 -1.12 -12.36 -2.01
C PHE A 395 -2.58 -12.87 -2.00
N GLY A 396 -2.93 -13.62 -0.94
CA GLY A 396 -4.23 -14.25 -0.74
C GLY A 396 -4.34 -14.95 0.62
N PRO A 397 -5.49 -15.57 0.92
CA PRO A 397 -5.84 -16.08 2.24
C PRO A 397 -5.20 -17.46 2.57
N VAL A 398 -3.92 -17.65 2.27
CA VAL A 398 -3.21 -18.93 2.48
C VAL A 398 -2.07 -18.74 3.47
N ALA A 399 -2.03 -19.55 4.52
CA ALA A 399 -0.97 -19.63 5.51
C ALA A 399 -0.19 -20.94 5.36
N THR A 400 1.16 -20.88 5.36
CA THR A 400 2.01 -22.06 5.35
C THR A 400 2.66 -22.26 6.72
N VAL A 401 2.58 -23.46 7.28
CA VAL A 401 3.20 -23.78 8.57
C VAL A 401 4.38 -24.69 8.34
N SER A 402 5.53 -24.28 8.88
CA SER A 402 6.79 -25.00 8.87
C SER A 402 7.36 -25.09 10.29
N VAL A 403 7.98 -26.21 10.65
CA VAL A 403 8.49 -26.47 12.00
C VAL A 403 9.99 -26.28 12.06
N PHE A 404 10.50 -25.78 13.19
CA PHE A 404 11.93 -25.74 13.52
C PHE A 404 12.15 -26.25 14.95
N ASP A 405 13.35 -26.78 15.22
CA ASP A 405 13.72 -27.29 16.54
C ASP A 405 14.63 -26.34 17.32
N ASP A 406 15.26 -25.39 16.62
CA ASP A 406 16.15 -24.38 17.21
C ASP A 406 15.80 -22.98 16.72
N LEU A 407 15.72 -22.03 17.63
CA LEU A 407 15.35 -20.64 17.31
C LEU A 407 16.31 -19.97 16.32
N ASP A 408 17.61 -20.29 16.37
CA ASP A 408 18.58 -19.74 15.41
C ASP A 408 18.34 -20.28 14.00
N GLU A 409 17.90 -21.53 13.88
CA GLU A 409 17.40 -22.10 12.63
C GLU A 409 16.15 -21.37 12.17
N GLY A 410 15.16 -21.17 13.04
CA GLY A 410 13.94 -20.45 12.74
C GLY A 410 14.24 -19.05 12.19
N ILE A 411 15.12 -18.29 12.84
CA ILE A 411 15.55 -16.95 12.40
C ILE A 411 16.30 -17.03 11.05
N ARG A 412 17.18 -18.01 10.86
CA ARG A 412 17.91 -18.20 9.59
C ARG A 412 16.93 -18.45 8.44
N ARG A 413 15.97 -19.37 8.62
CA ARG A 413 14.93 -19.68 7.63
C ARG A 413 14.00 -18.50 7.38
N ALA A 414 13.67 -17.72 8.42
CA ALA A 414 12.90 -16.50 8.28
C ALA A 414 13.58 -15.49 7.34
N ASN A 415 14.90 -15.35 7.43
CA ASN A 415 15.71 -14.42 6.66
C ASN A 415 16.09 -14.92 5.25
N ASP A 416 15.93 -16.23 4.98
CA ASP A 416 16.25 -16.85 3.69
C ASP A 416 15.15 -16.57 2.67
N THR A 417 15.12 -15.34 2.20
CA THR A 417 14.16 -14.81 1.23
C THR A 417 14.77 -13.59 0.54
N PRO A 418 14.46 -13.34 -0.74
CA PRO A 418 14.84 -12.10 -1.40
C PRO A 418 14.08 -10.88 -0.86
N PHE A 419 12.98 -11.09 -0.15
CA PHE A 419 12.14 -10.05 0.42
C PHE A 419 12.60 -9.58 1.80
N GLY A 420 12.11 -8.42 2.23
CA GLY A 420 12.42 -7.86 3.55
C GLY A 420 11.52 -6.68 3.88
N LEU A 421 10.19 -6.79 3.65
CA LEU A 421 9.24 -5.74 4.00
C LEU A 421 8.84 -5.83 5.48
N ALA A 422 8.23 -6.94 5.86
CA ALA A 422 7.76 -7.18 7.22
C ALA A 422 8.27 -8.52 7.76
N ALA A 423 8.40 -8.63 9.08
CA ALA A 423 8.64 -9.86 9.83
C ALA A 423 7.95 -9.78 11.19
N TYR A 424 7.56 -10.92 11.73
CA TYR A 424 6.89 -11.03 13.01
C TYR A 424 7.61 -12.04 13.91
N GLY A 425 7.72 -11.73 15.20
CA GLY A 425 8.36 -12.61 16.17
C GLY A 425 7.56 -12.66 17.49
N PHE A 426 7.42 -13.85 18.06
CA PHE A 426 6.61 -14.09 19.26
C PHE A 426 7.36 -14.88 20.30
N SER A 427 7.40 -14.35 21.52
CA SER A 427 7.97 -14.99 22.71
C SER A 427 7.50 -14.25 23.97
N SER A 428 7.28 -14.97 25.04
CA SER A 428 7.01 -14.40 26.36
C SER A 428 8.29 -14.05 27.14
N ASN A 429 9.46 -14.55 26.68
CA ASN A 429 10.75 -14.25 27.28
C ASN A 429 11.39 -13.01 26.63
N THR A 430 11.81 -12.05 27.44
CA THR A 430 12.39 -10.77 26.96
C THR A 430 13.67 -10.97 26.17
N ASP A 431 14.54 -11.93 26.56
CA ASP A 431 15.81 -12.18 25.87
C ASP A 431 15.57 -12.82 24.50
N THR A 432 14.63 -13.77 24.41
CA THR A 432 14.19 -14.38 23.17
C THR A 432 13.51 -13.35 22.26
N ALA A 433 12.64 -12.51 22.79
CA ALA A 433 12.00 -11.42 22.05
C ALA A 433 13.04 -10.43 21.47
N ARG A 434 14.06 -10.08 22.26
CA ARG A 434 15.18 -9.24 21.81
C ARG A 434 16.00 -9.94 20.73
N LYS A 435 16.28 -11.24 20.88
CA LYS A 435 16.98 -12.05 19.86
C LYS A 435 16.22 -12.06 18.54
N LEU A 436 14.88 -12.22 18.58
CA LEU A 436 14.00 -12.12 17.40
C LEU A 436 14.07 -10.72 16.78
N ALA A 437 13.94 -9.65 17.57
CA ALA A 437 14.00 -8.27 17.10
C ALA A 437 15.32 -7.91 16.41
N GLN A 438 16.45 -8.43 16.91
CA GLN A 438 17.78 -8.19 16.36
C GLN A 438 18.15 -9.15 15.22
N GLY A 439 17.58 -10.35 15.22
CA GLY A 439 17.91 -11.41 14.27
C GLY A 439 17.09 -11.36 12.97
N LEU A 440 15.85 -10.91 13.02
CA LEU A 440 14.99 -10.79 11.84
C LEU A 440 15.45 -9.62 10.94
N ARG A 441 15.39 -9.81 9.63
CA ARG A 441 15.89 -8.85 8.63
C ARG A 441 14.76 -8.38 7.72
N ALA A 442 14.01 -7.38 8.19
CA ALA A 442 12.97 -6.69 7.46
C ALA A 442 13.02 -5.19 7.76
N GLY A 443 12.36 -4.38 6.93
CA GLY A 443 12.21 -2.95 7.17
C GLY A 443 11.27 -2.64 8.34
N MET A 444 10.33 -3.57 8.63
CA MET A 444 9.40 -3.48 9.75
C MET A 444 9.36 -4.81 10.50
N ILE A 445 9.47 -4.77 11.82
CA ILE A 445 9.48 -5.97 12.66
C ILE A 445 8.44 -5.80 13.77
N GLY A 446 7.46 -6.70 13.82
CA GLY A 446 6.49 -6.80 14.91
C GLY A 446 6.95 -7.83 15.95
N ILE A 447 7.15 -7.40 17.19
CA ILE A 447 7.38 -8.32 18.30
C ILE A 447 6.13 -8.37 19.17
N ASN A 448 5.54 -9.56 19.27
CA ASN A 448 4.26 -9.79 19.94
C ASN A 448 3.12 -8.88 19.40
N ARG A 449 3.18 -8.56 18.11
CA ARG A 449 2.19 -7.73 17.39
C ARG A 449 1.93 -8.26 16.00
N GLY A 450 0.64 -8.36 15.61
CA GLY A 450 0.20 -8.73 14.26
C GLY A 450 -0.08 -7.52 13.36
N ALA A 451 -0.46 -6.37 13.91
CA ALA A 451 -0.70 -5.13 13.20
C ALA A 451 0.47 -4.16 13.43
N ILE A 452 1.22 -3.84 12.36
CA ILE A 452 2.47 -3.05 12.44
C ILE A 452 2.46 -1.79 11.57
N SER A 453 1.39 -1.54 10.80
CA SER A 453 1.25 -0.33 10.01
C SER A 453 0.68 0.81 10.86
N ASP A 454 1.40 1.94 10.91
CA ASP A 454 1.00 3.16 11.61
C ASP A 454 1.47 4.37 10.78
N PRO A 455 0.62 5.38 10.50
CA PRO A 455 1.02 6.58 9.76
C PRO A 455 2.18 7.36 10.41
N ALA A 456 2.33 7.26 11.73
CA ALA A 456 3.42 7.90 12.48
C ALA A 456 4.73 7.08 12.49
N ALA A 457 4.75 5.89 11.89
CA ALA A 457 5.91 5.02 11.79
C ALA A 457 6.40 4.88 10.34
N PRO A 458 7.72 4.74 10.11
CA PRO A 458 8.26 4.56 8.77
C PRO A 458 7.89 3.19 8.21
N PHE A 459 7.07 3.18 7.18
CA PHE A 459 6.69 1.99 6.42
C PHE A 459 7.65 1.82 5.25
N GLY A 460 8.22 0.63 5.07
CA GLY A 460 9.05 0.32 3.91
C GLY A 460 9.95 -0.87 4.11
N GLY A 461 10.44 -1.39 2.97
CA GLY A 461 11.23 -2.61 2.90
C GLY A 461 12.73 -2.40 2.81
N ILE A 462 13.42 -3.55 2.82
CA ILE A 462 14.83 -3.72 2.45
C ILE A 462 14.92 -4.83 1.41
N LYS A 463 16.10 -5.11 0.87
CA LYS A 463 16.32 -6.12 -0.16
C LYS A 463 15.42 -5.85 -1.41
N GLN A 464 14.76 -6.90 -1.94
CA GLN A 464 13.88 -6.77 -3.11
C GLN A 464 12.44 -6.29 -2.78
N SER A 465 12.17 -5.97 -1.51
CA SER A 465 10.93 -5.29 -1.12
C SER A 465 11.00 -3.78 -1.32
N GLY A 466 12.11 -3.25 -1.80
CA GLY A 466 12.25 -1.87 -2.22
C GLY A 466 13.09 -0.99 -1.31
N PHE A 467 12.91 0.32 -1.44
CA PHE A 467 13.66 1.34 -0.72
C PHE A 467 12.87 2.66 -0.65
N GLY A 468 13.29 3.56 0.23
CA GLY A 468 12.51 4.69 0.68
C GLY A 468 11.61 4.33 1.84
N ARG A 469 10.91 5.32 2.38
CA ARG A 469 9.94 5.14 3.47
C ARG A 469 8.69 5.98 3.23
N GLU A 470 7.55 5.44 3.67
CA GLU A 470 6.27 6.12 3.68
C GLU A 470 5.75 6.23 5.11
N GLY A 471 5.08 7.31 5.49
CA GLY A 471 4.74 7.55 6.89
C GLY A 471 5.96 7.94 7.74
N GLY A 472 5.74 8.16 9.02
CA GLY A 472 6.76 8.68 9.91
C GLY A 472 7.26 10.07 9.51
N THR A 473 8.31 10.53 10.17
CA THR A 473 9.05 11.74 9.78
C THR A 473 9.88 11.49 8.52
N GLU A 474 10.22 10.24 8.25
CA GLU A 474 11.00 9.82 7.08
C GLU A 474 10.21 9.98 5.77
N GLY A 475 8.89 9.83 5.83
CA GLY A 475 8.04 9.89 4.64
C GLY A 475 8.05 11.23 3.93
N ILE A 476 8.16 12.35 4.64
CA ILE A 476 8.24 13.68 4.01
C ILE A 476 9.63 13.92 3.41
N GLU A 477 10.70 13.36 3.98
CA GLU A 477 12.07 13.50 3.48
C GLU A 477 12.25 12.96 2.06
N GLU A 478 11.42 11.98 1.68
CA GLU A 478 11.39 11.42 0.33
C GLU A 478 10.97 12.44 -0.74
N TYR A 479 10.33 13.55 -0.35
CA TYR A 479 9.83 14.62 -1.22
C TYR A 479 10.64 15.92 -1.10
N LEU A 480 11.76 15.90 -0.36
CA LEU A 480 12.56 17.08 -0.06
C LEU A 480 14.01 16.92 -0.51
N ASP A 481 14.53 17.91 -1.21
CA ASP A 481 15.95 18.05 -1.48
C ASP A 481 16.64 18.85 -0.38
N THR A 482 17.85 18.41 -0.01
CA THR A 482 18.69 19.11 0.96
C THR A 482 19.56 20.12 0.24
N VAL A 483 19.48 21.39 0.65
CA VAL A 483 20.28 22.49 0.08
C VAL A 483 21.21 23.05 1.13
N TYR A 484 22.51 23.07 0.82
CA TYR A 484 23.53 23.72 1.61
C TYR A 484 23.73 25.16 1.12
N LEU A 485 23.66 26.11 2.05
CA LEU A 485 23.97 27.51 1.83
C LEU A 485 25.24 27.84 2.60
N ALA A 486 26.28 28.21 1.88
CA ALA A 486 27.50 28.79 2.47
C ALA A 486 27.30 30.29 2.64
N LEU A 487 27.27 30.73 3.89
CA LEU A 487 27.07 32.13 4.22
C LEU A 487 28.37 32.73 4.80
N GLN A 488 28.62 33.98 4.51
CA GLN A 488 29.77 34.69 5.01
C GLN A 488 29.55 35.24 6.40
#